data_d971eafb0b77480b73db86f2fa319daa
#
_entry.id   d971eafb0b77480b73db86f2fa319daa
#
_cell.length_a   1.000
_cell.length_b   1.000
_cell.length_c   1.000
_cell.angle_alpha   90.00
_cell.angle_beta   90.00
_cell.angle_gamma   90.00
#
_symmetry.space_group_name_H-M   'P 1'
#
loop_
_entity.id
_entity.type
_entity.pdbx_description
1 polymer ?
#
loop_
_entity_poly.entity_id
_entity_poly.type
_entity_poly.pdbx_seq_one_letter_code
_entity_poly.pdbx_strand_id
1 'polypeptide(L)'
;LVGSEMCIRDSRIYANAKPGIIMEAFSAAGESNLVFIINELDKAASGKGNGNPADVLLTLLDNLGFTDNYMECMVPTVGVYPIATANDKSQISAPLMSRFAVIDIPDYTSEEKKIIFSKYVLPKVLKRMSLKAEECVVTEDGLDAIVELHKNTSGIRDLEQAAEHIAANALYQIEVDHLTGVTFNAEMVRGLLS
;
A
#
# COMPACT_ATOMS: atom_id res chain seq x y z
N LEU A 1 -7.81 1.79 7.53
CA LEU A 1 -9.26 1.98 7.55
C LEU A 1 -9.77 2.02 6.12
N VAL A 2 -10.58 1.08 5.69
CA VAL A 2 -11.18 1.06 4.35
C VAL A 2 -12.57 1.62 4.44
N GLY A 3 -12.85 2.67 3.65
CA GLY A 3 -13.94 3.62 3.81
C GLY A 3 -15.39 3.15 3.74
N SER A 4 -15.71 1.88 3.43
CA SER A 4 -17.12 1.45 3.34
C SER A 4 -17.70 0.85 4.63
N GLU A 5 -16.86 0.48 5.58
CA GLU A 5 -17.33 -0.12 6.84
C GLU A 5 -17.59 0.90 7.96
N MET A 6 -17.20 2.16 7.74
CA MET A 6 -17.22 3.19 8.77
C MET A 6 -18.62 3.72 9.11
N CYS A 7 -19.58 3.62 8.20
CA CYS A 7 -20.90 4.28 8.34
C CYS A 7 -22.09 3.35 8.59
N ILE A 8 -21.98 2.02 8.37
CA ILE A 8 -23.14 1.13 8.38
C ILE A 8 -23.28 0.35 9.69
N ARG A 9 -22.19 0.20 10.45
CA ARG A 9 -22.17 -0.66 11.67
C ARG A 9 -22.47 0.05 12.97
N ASP A 10 -22.45 1.37 12.99
CA ASP A 10 -22.55 2.19 14.20
C ASP A 10 -23.99 2.62 14.57
N SER A 11 -25.00 2.06 13.95
CA SER A 11 -26.40 2.32 14.32
C SER A 11 -26.95 1.22 15.23
N ARG A 12 -27.43 1.58 16.42
CA ARG A 12 -28.07 0.67 17.39
C ARG A 12 -29.33 -0.04 16.90
N ILE A 13 -29.86 0.35 15.74
CA ILE A 13 -31.11 -0.17 15.16
C ILE A 13 -30.92 -1.59 14.59
N TYR A 14 -29.71 -2.03 14.35
CA TYR A 14 -29.42 -3.33 13.75
C TYR A 14 -28.98 -4.37 14.79
N ALA A 15 -29.43 -5.61 14.65
CA ALA A 15 -29.19 -6.71 15.59
C ALA A 15 -27.71 -7.05 15.86
N ASN A 16 -26.79 -6.58 15.03
CA ASN A 16 -25.34 -6.77 15.18
C ASN A 16 -24.58 -5.43 15.14
N ALA A 17 -25.20 -4.36 15.62
CA ALA A 17 -24.56 -3.06 15.70
C ALA A 17 -23.31 -3.12 16.59
N LYS A 18 -22.26 -2.41 16.17
CA LYS A 18 -20.99 -2.30 16.89
C LYS A 18 -20.58 -0.83 16.92
N PRO A 19 -19.72 -0.43 17.85
CA PRO A 19 -19.05 0.86 17.80
C PRO A 19 -18.34 1.05 16.46
N GLY A 20 -18.28 2.29 15.97
CA GLY A 20 -17.51 2.60 14.77
C GLY A 20 -16.01 2.30 14.96
N ILE A 21 -15.31 2.06 13.86
CA ILE A 21 -13.90 1.64 13.87
C ILE A 21 -12.97 2.66 14.56
N ILE A 22 -13.33 3.95 14.52
CA ILE A 22 -12.60 5.00 15.25
C ILE A 22 -12.76 4.79 16.75
N MET A 23 -13.98 4.49 17.21
CA MET A 23 -14.26 4.22 18.63
C MET A 23 -13.59 2.92 19.10
N GLU A 24 -13.60 1.88 18.27
CA GLU A 24 -12.87 0.65 18.54
C GLU A 24 -11.36 0.91 18.69
N ALA A 25 -10.78 1.77 17.87
CA ALA A 25 -9.36 2.14 17.97
C ALA A 25 -9.04 2.89 19.27
N PHE A 26 -9.88 3.85 19.69
CA PHE A 26 -9.72 4.53 20.98
C PHE A 26 -9.83 3.54 22.14
N SER A 27 -10.82 2.65 22.11
CA SER A 27 -11.05 1.64 23.15
C SER A 27 -9.88 0.66 23.24
N ALA A 28 -9.36 0.21 22.12
CA ALA A 28 -8.22 -0.72 22.06
C ALA A 28 -6.92 -0.09 22.55
N ALA A 29 -6.69 1.18 22.24
CA ALA A 29 -5.50 1.89 22.66
C ALA A 29 -5.54 2.34 24.13
N GLY A 30 -6.72 2.61 24.67
CA GLY A 30 -6.90 3.19 26.01
C GLY A 30 -6.37 4.63 26.15
N GLU A 31 -6.06 5.29 25.03
CA GLU A 31 -5.45 6.60 24.94
C GLU A 31 -6.23 7.49 23.97
N SER A 32 -6.16 8.80 24.14
CA SER A 32 -6.84 9.77 23.26
C SER A 32 -5.91 10.42 22.22
N ASN A 33 -4.58 10.25 22.36
CA ASN A 33 -3.57 10.84 21.51
C ASN A 33 -3.08 9.85 20.44
N LEU A 34 -3.97 9.48 19.53
CA LEU A 34 -3.70 8.44 18.53
C LEU A 34 -3.17 9.00 17.20
N VAL A 35 -2.31 8.23 16.55
CA VAL A 35 -1.99 8.41 15.14
C VAL A 35 -2.88 7.48 14.32
N PHE A 36 -3.76 8.05 13.50
CA PHE A 36 -4.58 7.31 12.55
C PHE A 36 -3.91 7.22 11.20
N ILE A 37 -3.63 6.01 10.74
CA ILE A 37 -3.13 5.78 9.39
C ILE A 37 -4.31 5.42 8.49
N ILE A 38 -4.60 6.27 7.51
CA ILE A 38 -5.71 6.14 6.57
C ILE A 38 -5.12 5.80 5.20
N ASN A 39 -5.24 4.54 4.79
CA ASN A 39 -4.75 4.13 3.49
C ASN A 39 -5.80 4.36 2.40
N GLU A 40 -5.35 4.78 1.22
CA GLU A 40 -6.18 4.95 0.03
C GLU A 40 -7.35 5.92 0.25
N LEU A 41 -7.05 7.10 0.78
CA LEU A 41 -8.06 8.15 1.06
C LEU A 41 -8.85 8.55 -0.20
N ASP A 42 -8.23 8.52 -1.36
CA ASP A 42 -8.85 8.77 -2.67
C ASP A 42 -10.01 7.80 -2.97
N LYS A 43 -9.90 6.54 -2.54
CA LYS A 43 -10.97 5.56 -2.73
C LYS A 43 -12.11 5.71 -1.72
N ALA A 44 -11.82 6.18 -0.53
CA ALA A 44 -12.82 6.41 0.50
C ALA A 44 -13.81 7.53 0.13
N ALA A 45 -13.36 8.53 -0.63
CA ALA A 45 -14.16 9.69 -1.01
C ALA A 45 -15.19 9.41 -2.12
N SER A 46 -15.11 8.27 -2.83
CA SER A 46 -15.97 7.92 -3.97
C SER A 46 -17.19 7.05 -3.62
N GLY A 47 -17.40 6.70 -2.36
CA GLY A 47 -18.50 5.83 -1.93
C GLY A 47 -19.89 6.49 -2.06
N LYS A 48 -20.76 5.93 -2.91
CA LYS A 48 -22.17 6.31 -3.07
C LYS A 48 -23.05 5.59 -2.02
N GLY A 49 -22.68 5.61 -0.74
CA GLY A 49 -23.44 4.98 0.33
C GLY A 49 -24.08 6.00 1.30
N ASN A 50 -24.88 5.51 2.25
CA ASN A 50 -25.48 6.32 3.32
C ASN A 50 -24.38 6.84 4.26
N GLY A 51 -23.96 8.08 4.07
CA GLY A 51 -22.87 8.75 4.79
C GLY A 51 -21.57 8.78 3.99
N ASN A 52 -21.00 9.97 3.88
CA ASN A 52 -19.72 10.16 3.21
C ASN A 52 -18.59 10.01 4.27
N PRO A 53 -17.69 9.02 4.14
CA PRO A 53 -16.55 8.89 5.06
C PRO A 53 -15.70 10.16 5.18
N ALA A 54 -15.72 10.99 4.13
CA ALA A 54 -15.05 12.28 4.13
C ALA A 54 -15.59 13.24 5.21
N ASP A 55 -16.89 13.20 5.50
CA ASP A 55 -17.49 14.10 6.49
C ASP A 55 -17.04 13.77 7.91
N VAL A 56 -16.90 12.48 8.21
CA VAL A 56 -16.37 12.00 9.50
C VAL A 56 -14.90 12.42 9.66
N LEU A 57 -14.12 12.32 8.59
CA LEU A 57 -12.72 12.75 8.59
C LEU A 57 -12.60 14.26 8.77
N LEU A 58 -13.48 15.06 8.19
CA LEU A 58 -13.50 16.51 8.40
C LEU A 58 -13.66 16.86 9.89
N THR A 59 -14.62 16.19 10.54
CA THR A 59 -14.87 16.40 11.98
C THR A 59 -13.65 16.00 12.81
N LEU A 60 -13.01 14.89 12.47
CA LEU A 60 -11.79 14.40 13.13
C LEU A 60 -10.62 15.39 12.95
N LEU A 61 -10.43 15.93 11.74
CA LEU A 61 -9.36 16.86 11.40
C LEU A 61 -9.54 18.25 12.03
N ASP A 62 -10.77 18.67 12.25
CA ASP A 62 -11.07 19.97 12.86
C ASP A 62 -10.93 19.96 14.39
N ASN A 63 -10.59 18.85 15.01
CA ASN A 63 -10.50 18.69 16.48
C ASN A 63 -11.77 19.12 17.24
N LEU A 64 -12.92 19.03 16.57
CA LEU A 64 -14.21 19.42 17.14
C LEU A 64 -14.88 18.31 17.99
N GLY A 65 -14.24 17.17 18.06
CA GLY A 65 -14.78 15.97 18.63
C GLY A 65 -15.53 15.14 17.59
N PHE A 66 -15.64 13.85 17.85
CA PHE A 66 -16.33 12.89 17.02
C PHE A 66 -17.51 12.32 17.83
N THR A 67 -18.71 12.35 17.23
CA THR A 67 -19.88 11.70 17.82
C THR A 67 -20.02 10.31 17.24
N ASP A 68 -19.86 9.30 18.11
CA ASP A 68 -20.14 7.92 17.76
C ASP A 68 -21.65 7.64 17.90
N ASN A 69 -22.30 7.22 16.81
CA ASN A 69 -23.75 7.01 16.80
C ASN A 69 -24.18 5.77 17.60
N TYR A 70 -23.28 4.82 17.81
CA TYR A 70 -23.55 3.64 18.63
C TYR A 70 -23.48 3.97 20.12
N MET A 71 -22.45 4.72 20.54
CA MET A 71 -22.25 5.12 21.92
C MET A 71 -23.10 6.33 22.32
N GLU A 72 -23.61 7.09 21.35
CA GLU A 72 -24.37 8.35 21.55
C GLU A 72 -23.59 9.37 22.42
N CYS A 73 -22.27 9.35 22.32
CA CYS A 73 -21.43 10.26 23.06
C CYS A 73 -20.40 10.94 22.15
N MET A 74 -19.99 12.12 22.56
CA MET A 74 -18.93 12.85 21.89
C MET A 74 -17.57 12.40 22.44
N VAL A 75 -16.70 11.96 21.57
CA VAL A 75 -15.31 11.59 21.86
C VAL A 75 -14.42 12.79 21.49
N PRO A 76 -13.64 13.33 22.42
CA PRO A 76 -12.72 14.42 22.09
C PRO A 76 -11.61 13.92 21.15
N THR A 77 -11.32 14.69 20.11
CA THR A 77 -10.31 14.36 19.08
C THR A 77 -9.03 15.19 19.21
N VAL A 78 -8.92 15.98 20.26
CA VAL A 78 -7.71 16.75 20.57
C VAL A 78 -6.54 15.79 20.83
N GLY A 79 -5.47 15.92 20.03
CA GLY A 79 -4.32 15.02 20.12
C GLY A 79 -4.38 13.83 19.14
N VAL A 80 -5.38 13.78 18.27
CA VAL A 80 -5.41 12.83 17.15
C VAL A 80 -4.62 13.40 15.96
N TYR A 81 -3.73 12.58 15.42
CA TYR A 81 -2.87 12.94 14.29
C TYR A 81 -3.14 12.00 13.10
N PRO A 82 -4.00 12.39 12.14
CA PRO A 82 -4.26 11.58 10.97
C PRO A 82 -3.13 11.71 9.93
N ILE A 83 -2.66 10.57 9.45
CA ILE A 83 -1.74 10.45 8.32
C ILE A 83 -2.48 9.68 7.23
N ALA A 84 -2.62 10.26 6.05
CA ALA A 84 -3.32 9.63 4.94
C ALA A 84 -2.37 9.34 3.78
N THR A 85 -2.61 8.22 3.08
CA THR A 85 -2.00 7.93 1.79
C THR A 85 -3.04 7.99 0.69
N ALA A 86 -2.66 8.44 -0.48
CA ALA A 86 -3.51 8.47 -1.68
C ALA A 86 -2.65 8.31 -2.93
N ASN A 87 -3.21 7.69 -3.95
CA ASN A 87 -2.58 7.57 -5.27
C ASN A 87 -2.94 8.75 -6.17
N ASP A 88 -4.16 9.25 -6.05
CA ASP A 88 -4.67 10.35 -6.86
C ASP A 88 -5.32 11.43 -5.98
N LYS A 89 -4.60 12.51 -5.75
CA LYS A 89 -5.09 13.64 -4.98
C LYS A 89 -6.30 14.36 -5.61
N SER A 90 -6.53 14.19 -6.93
CA SER A 90 -7.68 14.79 -7.60
C SER A 90 -9.03 14.19 -7.17
N GLN A 91 -9.01 12.98 -6.64
CA GLN A 91 -10.19 12.28 -6.13
C GLN A 91 -10.58 12.71 -4.70
N ILE A 92 -9.71 13.46 -4.03
CA ILE A 92 -9.95 13.93 -2.66
C ILE A 92 -10.66 15.28 -2.72
N SER A 93 -11.70 15.45 -1.92
CA SER A 93 -12.47 16.70 -1.89
C SER A 93 -11.62 17.89 -1.42
N ALA A 94 -11.89 19.07 -1.98
CA ALA A 94 -11.17 20.29 -1.63
C ALA A 94 -11.22 20.63 -0.11
N PRO A 95 -12.34 20.42 0.62
CA PRO A 95 -12.37 20.61 2.07
C PRO A 95 -11.41 19.69 2.84
N LEU A 96 -11.23 18.45 2.42
CA LEU A 96 -10.25 17.54 3.02
C LEU A 96 -8.82 17.96 2.68
N MET A 97 -8.56 18.27 1.41
CA MET A 97 -7.24 18.71 0.96
C MET A 97 -6.74 19.95 1.70
N SER A 98 -7.63 20.89 2.04
CA SER A 98 -7.26 22.10 2.76
C SER A 98 -6.79 21.87 4.20
N ARG A 99 -7.07 20.70 4.76
CA ARG A 99 -6.72 20.33 6.14
C ARG A 99 -5.48 19.44 6.24
N PHE A 100 -5.00 18.90 5.11
CA PHE A 100 -3.80 18.10 5.06
C PHE A 100 -2.58 18.92 4.60
N ALA A 101 -1.44 18.69 5.23
CA ALA A 101 -0.16 19.04 4.66
C ALA A 101 0.24 17.98 3.64
N VAL A 102 0.21 18.34 2.37
CA VAL A 102 0.46 17.38 1.28
C VAL A 102 1.96 17.22 1.05
N ILE A 103 2.42 15.97 1.04
CA ILE A 103 3.78 15.58 0.69
C ILE A 103 3.69 14.71 -0.56
N ASP A 104 4.12 15.24 -1.69
CA ASP A 104 4.18 14.48 -2.93
C ASP A 104 5.41 13.55 -2.92
N ILE A 105 5.19 12.26 -3.15
CA ILE A 105 6.24 11.26 -3.29
C ILE A 105 6.38 10.97 -4.79
N PRO A 106 7.48 11.38 -5.42
CA PRO A 106 7.68 11.14 -6.84
C PRO A 106 7.89 9.66 -7.15
N ASP A 107 7.56 9.26 -8.36
CA ASP A 107 7.90 7.92 -8.87
C ASP A 107 9.41 7.76 -9.04
N TYR A 108 9.87 6.52 -8.95
CA TYR A 108 11.27 6.19 -9.15
C TYR A 108 11.68 6.35 -10.63
N THR A 109 12.86 6.91 -10.84
CA THR A 109 13.51 6.95 -12.16
C THR A 109 13.95 5.54 -12.58
N SER A 110 14.23 5.36 -13.87
CA SER A 110 14.72 4.07 -14.38
C SER A 110 16.02 3.62 -13.70
N GLU A 111 16.93 4.56 -13.42
CA GLU A 111 18.18 4.26 -12.73
C GLU A 111 17.95 3.85 -11.26
N GLU A 112 17.04 4.52 -10.57
CA GLU A 112 16.65 4.14 -9.21
C GLU A 112 15.98 2.77 -9.19
N LYS A 113 15.09 2.47 -10.15
CA LYS A 113 14.47 1.15 -10.29
C LYS A 113 15.51 0.04 -10.48
N LYS A 114 16.55 0.24 -11.27
CA LYS A 114 17.67 -0.72 -11.42
C LYS A 114 18.37 -0.97 -10.09
N ILE A 115 18.72 0.11 -9.38
CA ILE A 115 19.39 0.02 -8.07
C ILE A 115 18.52 -0.69 -7.06
N ILE A 116 17.25 -0.34 -7.00
CA ILE A 116 16.27 -0.95 -6.08
C ILE A 116 16.13 -2.44 -6.40
N PHE A 117 15.96 -2.80 -7.67
CA PHE A 117 15.83 -4.18 -8.09
C PHE A 117 17.06 -5.01 -7.69
N SER A 118 18.26 -4.56 -8.09
CA SER A 118 19.49 -5.33 -7.90
C SER A 118 19.93 -5.42 -6.43
N LYS A 119 19.81 -4.33 -5.67
CA LYS A 119 20.34 -4.27 -4.29
C LYS A 119 19.35 -4.68 -3.22
N TYR A 120 18.05 -4.54 -3.48
CA TYR A 120 17.04 -4.75 -2.44
C TYR A 120 16.00 -5.82 -2.81
N VAL A 121 15.40 -5.73 -4.00
CA VAL A 121 14.28 -6.59 -4.38
C VAL A 121 14.76 -8.01 -4.66
N LEU A 122 15.67 -8.19 -5.60
CA LEU A 122 16.16 -9.50 -5.98
C LEU A 122 16.79 -10.26 -4.79
N PRO A 123 17.71 -9.70 -3.99
CA PRO A 123 18.26 -10.39 -2.83
C PRO A 123 17.22 -10.77 -1.78
N LYS A 124 16.20 -9.94 -1.55
CA LYS A 124 15.09 -10.23 -0.64
C LYS A 124 14.28 -11.45 -1.11
N VAL A 125 13.99 -11.53 -2.43
CA VAL A 125 13.26 -12.64 -3.03
C VAL A 125 14.09 -13.92 -3.01
N LEU A 126 15.35 -13.87 -3.41
CA LEU A 126 16.27 -15.02 -3.38
C LEU A 126 16.38 -15.62 -1.97
N LYS A 127 16.55 -14.77 -0.96
CA LYS A 127 16.58 -15.20 0.43
C LYS A 127 15.29 -15.92 0.84
N ARG A 128 14.12 -15.43 0.41
CA ARG A 128 12.82 -16.05 0.70
C ARG A 128 12.67 -17.42 0.03
N MET A 129 13.25 -17.58 -1.16
CA MET A 129 13.24 -18.83 -1.91
C MET A 129 14.42 -19.76 -1.61
N SER A 130 15.28 -19.38 -0.63
CA SER A 130 16.47 -20.15 -0.24
C SER A 130 17.50 -20.32 -1.35
N LEU A 131 17.51 -19.39 -2.33
CA LEU A 131 18.51 -19.33 -3.39
C LEU A 131 19.68 -18.44 -2.99
N LYS A 132 20.88 -18.83 -3.42
CA LYS A 132 22.08 -18.01 -3.29
C LYS A 132 22.16 -17.00 -4.43
N ALA A 133 22.87 -15.90 -4.20
CA ALA A 133 23.06 -14.86 -5.22
C ALA A 133 23.80 -15.39 -6.47
N GLU A 134 24.62 -16.40 -6.31
CA GLU A 134 25.40 -17.03 -7.40
C GLU A 134 24.51 -17.97 -8.28
N GLU A 135 23.43 -18.44 -7.71
CA GLU A 135 22.51 -19.40 -8.38
C GLU A 135 21.50 -18.67 -9.29
N CYS A 136 21.28 -17.36 -9.09
CA CYS A 136 20.37 -16.56 -9.91
C CYS A 136 21.00 -15.18 -10.17
N VAL A 137 21.60 -15.02 -11.33
CA VAL A 137 22.28 -13.80 -11.73
C VAL A 137 21.49 -13.12 -12.86
N VAL A 138 21.26 -11.82 -12.73
CA VAL A 138 20.66 -11.00 -13.80
C VAL A 138 21.75 -10.09 -14.36
N THR A 139 21.95 -10.16 -15.65
CA THR A 139 22.94 -9.32 -16.36
C THR A 139 22.49 -7.86 -16.45
N GLU A 140 23.37 -6.95 -16.79
CA GLU A 140 23.04 -5.52 -16.89
C GLU A 140 21.98 -5.25 -17.97
N ASP A 141 22.10 -5.89 -19.13
CA ASP A 141 21.09 -5.85 -20.19
C ASP A 141 19.76 -6.50 -19.76
N GLY A 142 19.81 -7.52 -18.91
CA GLY A 142 18.61 -8.11 -18.28
C GLY A 142 17.92 -7.14 -17.33
N LEU A 143 18.69 -6.39 -16.52
CA LEU A 143 18.15 -5.32 -15.67
C LEU A 143 17.51 -4.21 -16.49
N ASP A 144 18.13 -3.83 -17.60
CA ASP A 144 17.56 -2.86 -18.54
C ASP A 144 16.23 -3.32 -19.10
N ALA A 145 16.13 -4.58 -19.50
CA ALA A 145 14.90 -5.16 -20.01
C ALA A 145 13.79 -5.17 -18.95
N ILE A 146 14.10 -5.52 -17.69
CA ILE A 146 13.13 -5.48 -16.59
C ILE A 146 12.57 -4.07 -16.39
N VAL A 147 13.46 -3.08 -16.32
CA VAL A 147 13.06 -1.68 -16.09
C VAL A 147 12.27 -1.13 -17.27
N GLU A 148 12.63 -1.50 -18.51
CA GLU A 148 11.89 -1.10 -19.72
C GLU A 148 10.46 -1.66 -19.73
N LEU A 149 10.27 -2.93 -19.37
CA LEU A 149 8.95 -3.57 -19.28
C LEU A 149 8.06 -2.88 -18.24
N HIS A 150 8.65 -2.40 -17.14
CA HIS A 150 7.94 -1.75 -16.04
C HIS A 150 8.13 -0.23 -16.01
N LYS A 151 8.42 0.38 -17.15
CA LYS A 151 8.68 1.82 -17.24
C LYS A 151 7.47 2.68 -16.87
N ASN A 152 6.28 2.22 -17.22
CA ASN A 152 5.02 2.96 -17.06
C ASN A 152 4.29 2.63 -15.75
N THR A 153 4.84 1.79 -14.90
CA THR A 153 4.22 1.38 -13.64
C THR A 153 4.80 2.17 -12.47
N SER A 154 3.93 2.63 -11.58
CA SER A 154 4.33 3.34 -10.37
C SER A 154 4.83 2.38 -9.31
N GLY A 155 5.86 2.81 -8.59
CA GLY A 155 6.39 2.07 -7.45
C GLY A 155 7.24 0.86 -7.82
N ILE A 156 7.35 -0.11 -6.89
CA ILE A 156 8.25 -1.27 -6.99
C ILE A 156 7.54 -2.62 -6.98
N ARG A 157 6.21 -2.64 -6.88
CA ARG A 157 5.43 -3.90 -6.78
C ARG A 157 5.65 -4.81 -7.97
N ASP A 158 5.64 -4.25 -9.19
CA ASP A 158 5.85 -5.02 -10.40
C ASP A 158 7.29 -5.52 -10.52
N LEU A 159 8.26 -4.76 -9.99
CA LEU A 159 9.63 -5.22 -9.88
C LEU A 159 9.77 -6.39 -8.89
N GLU A 160 9.02 -6.40 -7.80
CA GLU A 160 8.98 -7.54 -6.87
C GLU A 160 8.38 -8.78 -7.54
N GLN A 161 7.30 -8.63 -8.31
CA GLN A 161 6.73 -9.73 -9.09
C GLN A 161 7.70 -10.25 -10.15
N ALA A 162 8.37 -9.36 -10.88
CA ALA A 162 9.39 -9.75 -11.85
C ALA A 162 10.53 -10.54 -11.18
N ALA A 163 11.00 -10.11 -10.03
CA ALA A 163 12.02 -10.83 -9.26
C ALA A 163 11.52 -12.22 -8.80
N GLU A 164 10.25 -12.33 -8.39
CA GLU A 164 9.64 -13.61 -8.03
C GLU A 164 9.59 -14.58 -9.21
N HIS A 165 9.19 -14.11 -10.39
CA HIS A 165 9.16 -14.92 -11.60
C HIS A 165 10.56 -15.39 -12.00
N ILE A 166 11.55 -14.49 -11.97
CA ILE A 166 12.95 -14.81 -12.28
C ILE A 166 13.50 -15.82 -11.30
N ALA A 167 13.33 -15.62 -10.01
CA ALA A 167 13.80 -16.53 -8.99
C ALA A 167 13.10 -17.91 -9.03
N ALA A 168 11.79 -17.94 -9.30
CA ALA A 168 11.04 -19.17 -9.46
C ALA A 168 11.52 -19.98 -10.67
N ASN A 169 11.81 -19.31 -11.80
CA ASN A 169 12.35 -19.95 -13.00
C ASN A 169 13.78 -20.46 -12.75
N ALA A 170 14.62 -19.71 -12.04
CA ALA A 170 15.94 -20.18 -11.65
C ALA A 170 15.86 -21.43 -10.79
N LEU A 171 15.00 -21.42 -9.77
CA LEU A 171 14.78 -22.57 -8.89
C LEU A 171 14.31 -23.81 -9.68
N TYR A 172 13.36 -23.61 -10.60
CA TYR A 172 12.88 -24.71 -11.47
C TYR A 172 14.03 -25.32 -12.29
N GLN A 173 14.85 -24.49 -12.95
CA GLN A 173 15.96 -24.99 -13.78
C GLN A 173 17.04 -25.68 -12.93
N ILE A 174 17.29 -25.21 -11.73
CA ILE A 174 18.26 -25.84 -10.80
C ILE A 174 17.75 -27.20 -10.35
N GLU A 175 16.49 -27.33 -9.94
CA GLU A 175 15.93 -28.56 -9.40
C GLU A 175 15.60 -29.59 -10.49
N VAL A 176 15.08 -29.16 -11.63
CA VAL A 176 14.61 -30.07 -12.70
C VAL A 176 15.70 -30.35 -13.72
N ASP A 177 16.41 -29.32 -14.15
CA ASP A 177 17.46 -29.43 -15.18
C ASP A 177 18.86 -29.67 -14.57
N HIS A 178 18.94 -29.72 -13.23
CA HIS A 178 20.19 -29.96 -12.46
C HIS A 178 21.30 -28.95 -12.77
N LEU A 179 20.91 -27.69 -13.03
CA LEU A 179 21.88 -26.60 -13.23
C LEU A 179 22.47 -26.15 -11.90
N THR A 180 23.67 -25.61 -11.92
CA THR A 180 24.33 -25.05 -10.74
C THR A 180 23.97 -23.57 -10.52
N GLY A 181 23.36 -22.92 -11.51
CA GLY A 181 22.92 -21.55 -11.50
C GLY A 181 22.40 -21.10 -12.85
N VAL A 182 21.64 -20.03 -12.87
CA VAL A 182 21.02 -19.46 -14.09
C VAL A 182 21.38 -17.99 -14.23
N THR A 183 21.76 -17.60 -15.44
CA THR A 183 22.04 -16.18 -15.75
C THR A 183 21.00 -15.67 -16.73
N PHE A 184 20.25 -14.66 -16.30
CA PHE A 184 19.17 -14.04 -17.07
C PHE A 184 19.68 -12.82 -17.85
N ASN A 185 19.70 -12.91 -19.15
CA ASN A 185 19.96 -11.81 -20.09
C ASN A 185 18.65 -11.15 -20.54
N ALA A 186 18.74 -10.12 -21.37
CA ALA A 186 17.55 -9.39 -21.85
C ALA A 186 16.55 -10.26 -22.61
N GLU A 187 17.02 -11.24 -23.39
CA GLU A 187 16.16 -12.14 -24.16
C GLU A 187 15.36 -13.06 -23.25
N MET A 188 16.04 -13.70 -22.30
CA MET A 188 15.40 -14.57 -21.30
C MET A 188 14.39 -13.80 -20.44
N VAL A 189 14.75 -12.60 -20.02
CA VAL A 189 13.85 -11.73 -19.22
C VAL A 189 12.60 -11.37 -20.02
N ARG A 190 12.73 -10.95 -21.27
CA ARG A 190 11.57 -10.63 -22.11
C ARG A 190 10.70 -11.86 -22.37
N GLY A 191 11.31 -13.03 -22.60
CA GLY A 191 10.57 -14.26 -22.81
C GLY A 191 9.83 -14.74 -21.56
N LEU A 192 10.34 -14.44 -20.37
CA LEU A 192 9.74 -14.86 -19.09
C LEU A 192 8.66 -13.89 -18.58
N LEU A 193 8.81 -12.59 -18.82
CA LEU A 193 7.96 -11.54 -18.25
C LEU A 193 6.96 -10.92 -19.25
N SER A 194 6.99 -11.32 -20.52
CA SER A 194 6.07 -10.83 -21.58
C SER A 194 4.71 -11.53 -21.59
#